data_1392a020af10246aceeffd0c3530f659
#
_entry.id   1392a020af10246aceeffd0c3530f659
#
_cell.length_a   1.000
_cell.length_b   1.000
_cell.length_c   1.000
_cell.angle_alpha   90.00
_cell.angle_beta   90.00
_cell.angle_gamma   90.00
#
_symmetry.space_group_name_H-M   'P 1'
#
loop_
_entity.id
_entity.type
_entity.pdbx_description
1 polymer ?
#
loop_
_entity_poly.entity_id
_entity_poly.type
_entity_poly.pdbx_seq_one_letter_code
_entity_poly.pdbx_strand_id
1 'polypeptide(L)'
;KTLFNATWANVQPHSGAQANAAVMLACLQPGDTILGFNLSHGGHLTHGSPVNFSGKLYRPTFYGVEENTGTIDYNKVEETALREKPKLIICGASAYSRDWDYVALRSIADKINALLLADISHPSGLIARGLLNDPLPHCHFITTTTHKTLRGPRGGLIMMGKDFENPWGLKTPKGETRMMTALMDSAVFPGTQGGPLEHVIAAKAVAFGEALSDEYFEYCLQVIRNAKTMANAFVKKGYKVISGGTDNHLMLIDLRSKNITGKQAENALVRADITVNKNMVPFDTQSPFVT
;
A
#
# COMPACT_ATOMS: atom_id res chain seq x y z
N LYS A 1 -16.90 -3.49 -6.95
CA LYS A 1 -17.28 -2.10 -6.65
C LYS A 1 -17.95 -2.00 -5.28
N THR A 2 -19.02 -2.74 -5.02
CA THR A 2 -19.82 -2.66 -3.79
C THR A 2 -19.00 -2.74 -2.51
N LEU A 3 -18.04 -3.68 -2.41
CA LEU A 3 -17.23 -3.91 -1.20
C LEU A 3 -16.45 -2.65 -0.74
N PHE A 4 -15.96 -1.85 -1.68
CA PHE A 4 -15.18 -0.63 -1.41
C PHE A 4 -15.94 0.66 -1.76
N ASN A 5 -17.19 0.57 -2.18
CA ASN A 5 -17.97 1.71 -2.69
C ASN A 5 -17.29 2.44 -3.88
N ALA A 6 -16.56 1.71 -4.70
CA ALA A 6 -15.84 2.25 -5.84
C ALA A 6 -16.77 2.47 -7.05
N THR A 7 -16.57 3.57 -7.79
CA THR A 7 -17.31 3.82 -9.03
C THR A 7 -16.78 2.97 -10.19
N TRP A 8 -15.46 2.75 -10.20
CA TRP A 8 -14.80 1.90 -11.18
C TRP A 8 -13.80 0.96 -10.50
N ALA A 9 -13.62 -0.24 -11.07
CA ALA A 9 -12.66 -1.24 -10.62
C ALA A 9 -12.21 -2.12 -11.77
N ASN A 10 -10.90 -2.43 -11.81
CA ASN A 10 -10.32 -3.45 -12.70
C ASN A 10 -9.78 -4.60 -11.85
N VAL A 11 -10.30 -5.80 -12.08
CA VAL A 11 -9.97 -7.02 -11.32
C VAL A 11 -8.94 -7.92 -12.00
N GLN A 12 -8.42 -7.52 -13.16
CA GLN A 12 -7.53 -8.32 -13.98
C GLN A 12 -6.06 -8.36 -13.51
N PRO A 13 -5.51 -7.37 -12.77
CA PRO A 13 -4.11 -7.44 -12.35
C PRO A 13 -3.79 -8.76 -11.65
N HIS A 14 -2.70 -9.42 -12.10
CA HIS A 14 -2.27 -10.72 -11.57
C HIS A 14 -1.66 -10.58 -10.17
N SER A 15 -1.22 -9.38 -9.80
CA SER A 15 -0.62 -9.07 -8.50
C SER A 15 -0.78 -7.59 -8.15
N GLY A 16 -0.55 -7.22 -6.88
CA GLY A 16 -0.45 -5.82 -6.48
C GLY A 16 0.68 -5.08 -7.19
N ALA A 17 1.81 -5.74 -7.44
CA ALA A 17 2.92 -5.14 -8.18
C ALA A 17 2.53 -4.79 -9.62
N GLN A 18 1.75 -5.63 -10.32
CA GLN A 18 1.23 -5.33 -11.65
C GLN A 18 0.14 -4.24 -11.62
N ALA A 19 -0.70 -4.21 -10.58
CA ALA A 19 -1.64 -3.12 -10.38
C ALA A 19 -0.92 -1.77 -10.25
N ASN A 20 0.12 -1.69 -9.42
CA ASN A 20 0.95 -0.49 -9.29
C ASN A 20 1.67 -0.15 -10.60
N ALA A 21 2.19 -1.16 -11.32
CA ALA A 21 2.85 -0.95 -12.61
C ALA A 21 1.88 -0.38 -13.66
N ALA A 22 0.65 -0.88 -13.71
CA ALA A 22 -0.37 -0.38 -14.62
C ALA A 22 -0.74 1.10 -14.33
N VAL A 23 -0.91 1.46 -13.04
CA VAL A 23 -1.15 2.86 -12.65
C VAL A 23 0.02 3.75 -13.08
N MET A 24 1.26 3.34 -12.80
CA MET A 24 2.44 4.12 -13.18
C MET A 24 2.59 4.24 -14.70
N LEU A 25 2.37 3.16 -15.45
CA LEU A 25 2.41 3.16 -16.92
C LEU A 25 1.38 4.11 -17.53
N ALA A 26 0.18 4.18 -16.93
CA ALA A 26 -0.87 5.07 -17.39
C ALA A 26 -0.60 6.55 -17.09
N CYS A 27 0.13 6.84 -16.00
CA CYS A 27 0.26 8.19 -15.45
C CYS A 27 1.62 8.85 -15.68
N LEU A 28 2.68 8.06 -15.96
CA LEU A 28 4.05 8.54 -15.93
C LEU A 28 4.80 8.20 -17.21
N GLN A 29 5.84 8.99 -17.47
CA GLN A 29 6.87 8.71 -18.47
C GLN A 29 8.17 8.29 -17.76
N PRO A 30 9.04 7.48 -18.42
CA PRO A 30 10.37 7.19 -17.88
C PRO A 30 11.12 8.46 -17.49
N GLY A 31 11.71 8.47 -16.29
CA GLY A 31 12.40 9.63 -15.72
C GLY A 31 11.52 10.57 -14.89
N ASP A 32 10.20 10.41 -14.90
CA ASP A 32 9.31 11.21 -14.04
C ASP A 32 9.59 10.95 -12.56
N THR A 33 9.46 11.99 -11.75
CA THR A 33 9.66 11.90 -10.30
C THR A 33 8.45 11.28 -9.63
N ILE A 34 8.70 10.31 -8.75
CA ILE A 34 7.72 9.73 -7.85
C ILE A 34 8.15 9.95 -6.39
N LEU A 35 7.18 10.14 -5.49
CA LEU A 35 7.42 10.23 -4.06
C LEU A 35 6.76 9.02 -3.37
N GLY A 36 7.57 8.08 -2.89
CA GLY A 36 7.11 6.85 -2.27
C GLY A 36 7.44 6.77 -0.78
N PHE A 37 6.79 5.86 -0.05
CA PHE A 37 7.15 5.57 1.32
C PHE A 37 8.42 4.74 1.37
N ASN A 38 9.40 5.15 2.19
CA ASN A 38 10.74 4.58 2.23
C ASN A 38 10.70 3.08 2.57
N LEU A 39 11.41 2.28 1.78
CA LEU A 39 11.47 0.82 1.97
C LEU A 39 12.00 0.44 3.36
N SER A 40 13.04 1.14 3.86
CA SER A 40 13.61 0.89 5.19
C SER A 40 12.69 1.29 6.34
N HIS A 41 11.66 2.10 6.06
CA HIS A 41 10.63 2.49 7.01
C HIS A 41 9.33 1.70 6.88
N GLY A 42 9.34 0.64 6.07
CA GLY A 42 8.21 -0.25 5.86
C GLY A 42 7.48 -0.09 4.52
N GLY A 43 8.04 0.67 3.57
CA GLY A 43 7.50 0.80 2.22
C GLY A 43 7.49 -0.51 1.43
N HIS A 44 6.90 -0.49 0.24
CA HIS A 44 6.91 -1.64 -0.66
C HIS A 44 7.92 -1.44 -1.79
N LEU A 45 8.46 -2.54 -2.33
CA LEU A 45 9.44 -2.50 -3.44
C LEU A 45 8.95 -1.67 -4.64
N THR A 46 7.65 -1.75 -4.97
CA THR A 46 7.07 -1.02 -6.10
C THR A 46 6.88 0.48 -5.85
N HIS A 47 7.28 1.00 -4.68
CA HIS A 47 7.21 2.44 -4.36
C HIS A 47 8.52 3.18 -4.68
N GLY A 48 9.36 2.66 -5.57
CA GLY A 48 10.58 3.32 -6.02
C GLY A 48 11.88 2.60 -5.64
N SER A 49 11.84 1.35 -5.15
CA SER A 49 13.06 0.61 -4.83
C SER A 49 13.96 0.43 -6.06
N PRO A 50 15.30 0.64 -5.95
CA PRO A 50 16.22 0.56 -7.08
C PRO A 50 16.31 -0.84 -7.72
N VAL A 51 15.90 -1.89 -6.99
CA VAL A 51 15.87 -3.25 -7.54
C VAL A 51 14.55 -3.56 -8.27
N ASN A 52 13.56 -2.67 -8.17
CA ASN A 52 12.24 -2.82 -8.79
C ASN A 52 12.12 -1.97 -10.06
N PHE A 53 11.17 -2.31 -10.95
CA PHE A 53 10.90 -1.53 -12.16
C PHE A 53 10.66 -0.05 -11.83
N SER A 54 9.98 0.26 -10.73
CA SER A 54 9.63 1.62 -10.34
C SER A 54 10.85 2.49 -10.06
N GLY A 55 11.90 1.95 -9.44
CA GLY A 55 13.15 2.65 -9.22
C GLY A 55 14.11 2.62 -10.42
N LYS A 56 13.84 1.76 -11.44
CA LYS A 56 14.64 1.69 -12.66
C LYS A 56 14.13 2.60 -13.76
N LEU A 57 12.81 2.81 -13.83
CA LEU A 57 12.16 3.60 -14.88
C LEU A 57 11.92 5.05 -14.45
N TYR A 58 11.68 5.29 -13.16
CA TYR A 58 11.32 6.60 -12.63
C TYR A 58 12.43 7.14 -11.72
N ARG A 59 12.36 8.43 -11.39
CA ARG A 59 13.23 9.06 -10.40
C ARG A 59 12.55 9.01 -9.02
N PRO A 60 12.89 8.03 -8.17
CA PRO A 60 12.25 7.89 -6.88
C PRO A 60 12.82 8.90 -5.88
N THR A 61 11.91 9.50 -5.12
CA THR A 61 12.19 10.24 -3.88
C THR A 61 11.36 9.63 -2.77
N PHE A 62 11.72 9.86 -1.52
CA PHE A 62 11.13 9.14 -0.40
C PHE A 62 10.75 10.04 0.76
N TYR A 63 9.65 9.70 1.41
CA TYR A 63 9.29 10.13 2.75
C TYR A 63 9.26 8.93 3.70
N GLY A 64 9.26 9.18 5.00
CA GLY A 64 9.32 8.11 5.99
C GLY A 64 8.65 8.48 7.30
N VAL A 65 9.00 7.74 8.33
CA VAL A 65 8.56 8.02 9.71
C VAL A 65 9.58 8.85 10.46
N GLU A 66 9.15 9.50 11.53
CA GLU A 66 10.01 10.20 12.48
C GLU A 66 10.69 9.20 13.42
N GLU A 67 11.95 9.46 13.74
CA GLU A 67 12.77 8.56 14.56
C GLU A 67 12.19 8.40 15.98
N ASN A 68 11.74 9.50 16.56
CA ASN A 68 11.26 9.51 17.94
C ASN A 68 9.90 8.86 18.13
N THR A 69 9.01 8.98 17.13
CA THR A 69 7.61 8.54 17.22
C THR A 69 7.34 7.26 16.44
N GLY A 70 8.12 6.97 15.39
CA GLY A 70 7.83 5.90 14.44
C GLY A 70 6.57 6.16 13.60
N THR A 71 6.09 7.41 13.54
CA THR A 71 4.91 7.84 12.77
C THR A 71 5.30 8.81 11.67
N ILE A 72 4.44 8.95 10.66
CA ILE A 72 4.63 9.90 9.56
C ILE A 72 4.34 11.32 10.05
N ASP A 73 5.25 12.26 9.75
CA ASP A 73 5.02 13.70 9.86
C ASP A 73 4.60 14.24 8.49
N TYR A 74 3.33 14.57 8.33
CA TYR A 74 2.79 15.05 7.06
C TYR A 74 3.32 16.43 6.66
N ASN A 75 3.83 17.26 7.58
CA ASN A 75 4.49 18.51 7.23
C ASN A 75 5.82 18.23 6.49
N LYS A 76 6.59 17.24 6.93
CA LYS A 76 7.82 16.81 6.25
C LYS A 76 7.54 16.14 4.90
N VAL A 77 6.40 15.44 4.78
CA VAL A 77 5.93 14.93 3.48
C VAL A 77 5.66 16.09 2.53
N GLU A 78 4.98 17.15 3.02
CA GLU A 78 4.70 18.35 2.24
C GLU A 78 5.98 19.09 1.81
N GLU A 79 6.91 19.33 2.73
CA GLU A 79 8.21 19.93 2.43
C GLU A 79 8.96 19.16 1.33
N THR A 80 8.96 17.82 1.43
CA THR A 80 9.59 16.96 0.43
C THR A 80 8.87 17.04 -0.91
N ALA A 81 7.54 17.02 -0.92
CA ALA A 81 6.74 17.12 -2.12
C ALA A 81 6.93 18.47 -2.84
N LEU A 82 6.97 19.57 -2.10
CA LEU A 82 7.23 20.91 -2.65
C LEU A 82 8.63 21.04 -3.26
N ARG A 83 9.64 20.43 -2.63
CA ARG A 83 11.03 20.43 -3.11
C ARG A 83 11.21 19.57 -4.35
N GLU A 84 10.71 18.33 -4.32
CA GLU A 84 10.95 17.31 -5.35
C GLU A 84 9.95 17.37 -6.52
N LYS A 85 8.79 17.96 -6.31
CA LYS A 85 7.68 18.13 -7.28
C LYS A 85 7.37 16.83 -8.03
N PRO A 86 7.05 15.74 -7.31
CA PRO A 86 6.71 14.47 -7.94
C PRO A 86 5.43 14.59 -8.77
N LYS A 87 5.32 13.81 -9.84
CA LYS A 87 4.07 13.66 -10.60
C LYS A 87 3.10 12.68 -9.94
N LEU A 88 3.62 11.75 -9.13
CA LEU A 88 2.83 10.76 -8.40
C LEU A 88 3.36 10.66 -6.97
N ILE A 89 2.46 10.82 -6.00
CA ILE A 89 2.69 10.46 -4.59
C ILE A 89 2.08 9.09 -4.36
N ILE A 90 2.83 8.19 -3.72
CA ILE A 90 2.41 6.82 -3.42
C ILE A 90 2.38 6.67 -1.91
N CYS A 91 1.23 6.37 -1.35
CA CYS A 91 1.05 6.02 0.06
C CYS A 91 0.65 4.55 0.20
N GLY A 92 0.96 4.00 1.37
CA GLY A 92 0.81 2.58 1.67
C GLY A 92 2.11 1.96 2.11
N ALA A 93 2.04 0.86 2.84
CA ALA A 93 3.20 0.22 3.42
C ALA A 93 3.00 -1.29 3.59
N SER A 94 4.14 -2.00 3.61
CA SER A 94 4.20 -3.43 3.97
C SER A 94 4.35 -3.62 5.48
N ALA A 95 4.94 -2.65 6.20
CA ALA A 95 5.28 -2.77 7.61
C ALA A 95 5.06 -1.47 8.41
N TYR A 96 3.97 -0.77 8.14
CA TYR A 96 3.55 0.40 8.93
C TYR A 96 2.28 0.08 9.70
N SER A 97 2.34 0.22 11.03
CA SER A 97 1.28 -0.24 11.93
C SER A 97 0.22 0.80 12.27
N ARG A 98 0.34 2.03 11.77
CA ARG A 98 -0.63 3.10 11.99
C ARG A 98 -1.53 3.33 10.79
N ASP A 99 -2.66 3.96 11.03
CA ASP A 99 -3.56 4.37 9.95
C ASP A 99 -2.99 5.57 9.17
N TRP A 100 -3.50 5.78 7.96
CA TRP A 100 -3.04 6.82 7.03
C TRP A 100 -4.00 8.01 7.02
N ASP A 101 -3.45 9.22 7.00
CA ASP A 101 -4.23 10.44 6.75
C ASP A 101 -4.27 10.76 5.26
N TYR A 102 -5.26 10.20 4.57
CA TYR A 102 -5.45 10.42 3.14
C TYR A 102 -5.91 11.84 2.82
N VAL A 103 -6.53 12.55 3.77
CA VAL A 103 -6.94 13.96 3.63
C VAL A 103 -5.70 14.85 3.54
N ALA A 104 -4.76 14.67 4.48
CA ALA A 104 -3.49 15.40 4.46
C ALA A 104 -2.69 15.11 3.17
N LEU A 105 -2.58 13.84 2.78
CA LEU A 105 -1.87 13.45 1.55
C LEU A 105 -2.52 14.03 0.29
N ARG A 106 -3.86 14.08 0.24
CA ARG A 106 -4.58 14.71 -0.88
C ARG A 106 -4.30 16.20 -0.94
N SER A 107 -4.35 16.90 0.19
CA SER A 107 -4.01 18.32 0.26
C SER A 107 -2.59 18.62 -0.24
N ILE A 108 -1.64 17.76 0.14
CA ILE A 108 -0.24 17.87 -0.36
C ILE A 108 -0.17 17.66 -1.87
N ALA A 109 -0.83 16.61 -2.38
CA ALA A 109 -0.85 16.32 -3.81
C ALA A 109 -1.45 17.47 -4.63
N ASP A 110 -2.55 18.05 -4.16
CA ASP A 110 -3.22 19.17 -4.83
C ASP A 110 -2.34 20.43 -4.89
N LYS A 111 -1.56 20.73 -3.85
CA LYS A 111 -0.64 21.89 -3.82
C LYS A 111 0.43 21.86 -4.92
N ILE A 112 0.79 20.68 -5.39
CA ILE A 112 1.84 20.49 -6.40
C ILE A 112 1.32 19.91 -7.73
N ASN A 113 -0.01 19.79 -7.88
CA ASN A 113 -0.68 19.15 -9.02
C ASN A 113 -0.17 17.71 -9.27
N ALA A 114 0.11 16.95 -8.23
CA ALA A 114 0.48 15.55 -8.32
C ALA A 114 -0.73 14.63 -8.26
N LEU A 115 -0.63 13.47 -8.89
CA LEU A 115 -1.58 12.38 -8.67
C LEU A 115 -1.26 11.67 -7.35
N LEU A 116 -2.27 11.05 -6.73
CA LEU A 116 -2.14 10.33 -5.47
C LEU A 116 -2.61 8.88 -5.66
N LEU A 117 -1.73 7.93 -5.40
CA LEU A 117 -1.98 6.48 -5.39
C LEU A 117 -1.92 5.96 -3.96
N ALA A 118 -2.98 5.28 -3.51
CA ALA A 118 -2.98 4.51 -2.27
C ALA A 118 -2.83 3.01 -2.56
N ASP A 119 -1.70 2.43 -2.18
CA ASP A 119 -1.52 0.98 -2.14
C ASP A 119 -1.96 0.44 -0.76
N ILE A 120 -3.19 -0.03 -0.69
CA ILE A 120 -3.82 -0.52 0.54
C ILE A 120 -3.68 -2.04 0.71
N SER A 121 -2.72 -2.67 0.06
CA SER A 121 -2.59 -4.13 -0.01
C SER A 121 -2.63 -4.83 1.35
N HIS A 122 -2.02 -4.28 2.38
CA HIS A 122 -2.02 -4.88 3.70
C HIS A 122 -3.34 -4.71 4.46
N PRO A 123 -3.86 -3.49 4.66
CA PRO A 123 -5.05 -3.25 5.47
C PRO A 123 -6.37 -3.34 4.70
N SER A 124 -6.38 -3.75 3.43
CA SER A 124 -7.54 -3.64 2.53
C SER A 124 -8.82 -4.28 3.07
N GLY A 125 -8.73 -5.42 3.76
CA GLY A 125 -9.90 -6.04 4.39
C GLY A 125 -10.48 -5.20 5.53
N LEU A 126 -9.62 -4.52 6.30
CA LEU A 126 -10.04 -3.64 7.40
C LEU A 126 -10.69 -2.36 6.85
N ILE A 127 -10.10 -1.78 5.79
CA ILE A 127 -10.64 -0.61 5.08
C ILE A 127 -11.99 -0.94 4.46
N ALA A 128 -12.12 -2.08 3.79
CA ALA A 128 -13.37 -2.53 3.16
C ALA A 128 -14.54 -2.65 4.16
N ARG A 129 -14.24 -2.83 5.44
CA ARG A 129 -15.24 -2.91 6.52
C ARG A 129 -15.33 -1.63 7.37
N GLY A 130 -14.76 -0.53 6.92
CA GLY A 130 -14.83 0.77 7.60
C GLY A 130 -14.10 0.82 8.95
N LEU A 131 -13.10 -0.03 9.17
CA LEU A 131 -12.34 -0.11 10.41
C LEU A 131 -11.06 0.74 10.40
N LEU A 132 -10.70 1.27 9.24
CA LEU A 132 -9.60 2.20 9.00
C LEU A 132 -10.06 3.26 8.00
N ASN A 133 -9.30 4.34 7.87
CA ASN A 133 -9.60 5.44 6.98
C ASN A 133 -9.76 4.97 5.53
N ASP A 134 -10.78 5.52 4.85
CA ASP A 134 -11.09 5.19 3.46
C ASP A 134 -10.29 6.10 2.49
N PRO A 135 -9.44 5.55 1.62
CA PRO A 135 -8.73 6.33 0.61
C PRO A 135 -9.59 6.76 -0.57
N LEU A 136 -10.72 6.11 -0.83
CA LEU A 136 -11.50 6.32 -2.06
C LEU A 136 -11.95 7.77 -2.29
N PRO A 137 -12.43 8.52 -1.29
CA PRO A 137 -12.80 9.92 -1.49
C PRO A 137 -11.61 10.84 -1.77
N HIS A 138 -10.40 10.44 -1.44
CA HIS A 138 -9.23 11.31 -1.38
C HIS A 138 -8.18 10.97 -2.45
N CYS A 139 -8.00 9.70 -2.77
CA CYS A 139 -6.96 9.26 -3.70
C CYS A 139 -7.47 9.16 -5.13
N HIS A 140 -6.61 9.47 -6.11
CA HIS A 140 -6.94 9.35 -7.52
C HIS A 140 -7.05 7.88 -7.93
N PHE A 141 -6.12 7.05 -7.42
CA PHE A 141 -6.07 5.62 -7.66
C PHE A 141 -5.87 4.87 -6.36
N ILE A 142 -6.51 3.72 -6.26
CA ILE A 142 -6.34 2.79 -5.16
C ILE A 142 -5.94 1.44 -5.74
N THR A 143 -4.86 0.86 -5.25
CA THR A 143 -4.45 -0.50 -5.58
C THR A 143 -4.46 -1.38 -4.34
N THR A 144 -4.70 -2.66 -4.54
CA THR A 144 -4.60 -3.64 -3.47
C THR A 144 -4.25 -5.03 -4.00
N THR A 145 -3.67 -5.84 -3.14
CA THR A 145 -3.69 -7.30 -3.29
C THR A 145 -4.99 -7.87 -2.74
N THR A 146 -5.34 -9.08 -3.18
CA THR A 146 -6.55 -9.76 -2.71
C THR A 146 -6.31 -10.86 -1.70
N HIS A 147 -5.05 -11.22 -1.43
CA HIS A 147 -4.63 -12.40 -0.64
C HIS A 147 -4.04 -12.07 0.75
N LYS A 148 -4.24 -10.88 1.27
CA LYS A 148 -3.80 -10.49 2.62
C LYS A 148 -5.01 -10.40 3.55
N THR A 149 -5.28 -9.27 4.16
CA THR A 149 -6.46 -9.12 5.04
C THR A 149 -7.79 -9.38 4.34
N LEU A 150 -7.87 -9.24 3.00
CA LEU A 150 -9.07 -9.62 2.22
C LEU A 150 -9.32 -11.14 2.16
N ARG A 151 -8.37 -12.00 2.54
CA ARG A 151 -8.49 -13.47 2.57
C ARG A 151 -8.84 -14.11 1.22
N GLY A 152 -8.57 -13.45 0.10
CA GLY A 152 -8.88 -13.94 -1.23
C GLY A 152 -7.70 -14.67 -1.91
N PRO A 153 -7.86 -15.02 -3.17
CA PRO A 153 -6.80 -15.62 -3.98
C PRO A 153 -5.69 -14.61 -4.23
N ARG A 154 -4.49 -15.08 -4.57
CA ARG A 154 -3.39 -14.22 -5.00
C ARG A 154 -3.77 -13.47 -6.27
N GLY A 155 -3.73 -12.15 -6.19
CA GLY A 155 -4.09 -11.26 -7.30
C GLY A 155 -4.00 -9.80 -6.89
N GLY A 156 -4.30 -8.91 -7.82
CA GLY A 156 -4.37 -7.46 -7.61
C GLY A 156 -5.71 -6.88 -8.03
N LEU A 157 -5.93 -5.64 -7.67
CA LEU A 157 -7.13 -4.86 -7.97
C LEU A 157 -6.74 -3.39 -8.09
N ILE A 158 -7.33 -2.68 -9.05
CA ILE A 158 -7.25 -1.23 -9.17
C ILE A 158 -8.65 -0.67 -9.03
N MET A 159 -8.80 0.42 -8.27
CA MET A 159 -10.08 1.08 -8.03
C MET A 159 -9.96 2.60 -8.16
N MET A 160 -11.07 3.24 -8.47
CA MET A 160 -11.23 4.69 -8.45
C MET A 160 -12.57 5.06 -7.80
N GLY A 161 -12.54 6.08 -6.94
CA GLY A 161 -13.75 6.67 -6.35
C GLY A 161 -14.46 7.63 -7.31
N LYS A 162 -13.73 8.24 -8.23
CA LYS A 162 -14.23 9.18 -9.23
C LYS A 162 -13.40 9.07 -10.50
N ASP A 163 -14.05 9.03 -11.66
CA ASP A 163 -13.37 9.15 -12.96
C ASP A 163 -13.11 10.62 -13.30
N PHE A 164 -12.07 10.89 -14.09
CA PHE A 164 -11.72 12.23 -14.53
C PHE A 164 -11.00 12.20 -15.88
N GLU A 165 -10.98 13.31 -16.57
CA GLU A 165 -10.24 13.48 -17.82
C GLU A 165 -8.72 13.41 -17.56
N ASN A 166 -7.99 12.75 -18.46
CA ASN A 166 -6.55 12.69 -18.30
C ASN A 166 -5.93 14.09 -18.40
N PRO A 167 -4.98 14.44 -17.50
CA PRO A 167 -4.39 15.78 -17.46
C PRO A 167 -3.39 16.06 -18.59
N TRP A 168 -3.11 15.08 -19.43
CA TRP A 168 -2.13 15.20 -20.54
C TRP A 168 -2.78 15.52 -21.89
N GLY A 169 -4.11 15.68 -21.95
CA GLY A 169 -4.82 15.99 -23.18
C GLY A 169 -4.85 14.85 -24.22
N LEU A 170 -4.62 13.60 -23.78
CA LEU A 170 -4.71 12.42 -24.64
C LEU A 170 -6.15 12.25 -25.16
N LYS A 171 -6.29 12.09 -26.48
CA LYS A 171 -7.60 12.02 -27.14
C LYS A 171 -7.87 10.64 -27.71
N THR A 172 -9.15 10.34 -27.88
CA THR A 172 -9.64 9.22 -28.68
C THR A 172 -9.47 9.53 -30.18
N PRO A 173 -9.56 8.53 -31.08
CA PRO A 173 -9.59 8.76 -32.53
C PRO A 173 -10.71 9.71 -33.00
N LYS A 174 -11.77 9.87 -32.20
CA LYS A 174 -12.88 10.81 -32.45
C LYS A 174 -12.62 12.23 -31.93
N GLY A 175 -11.46 12.48 -31.33
CA GLY A 175 -11.07 13.80 -30.81
C GLY A 175 -11.55 14.12 -29.38
N GLU A 176 -12.25 13.21 -28.72
CA GLU A 176 -12.71 13.35 -27.32
C GLU A 176 -11.56 13.11 -26.34
N THR A 177 -11.51 13.82 -25.22
CA THR A 177 -10.51 13.58 -24.17
C THR A 177 -10.74 12.18 -23.54
N ARG A 178 -9.68 11.38 -23.44
CA ARG A 178 -9.76 10.07 -22.81
C ARG A 178 -9.91 10.19 -21.30
N MET A 179 -10.84 9.41 -20.72
CA MET A 179 -11.02 9.31 -19.30
C MET A 179 -9.92 8.43 -18.67
N MET A 180 -9.61 8.68 -17.39
CA MET A 180 -8.55 7.93 -16.70
C MET A 180 -8.88 6.45 -16.56
N THR A 181 -10.15 6.07 -16.37
CA THR A 181 -10.56 4.66 -16.32
C THR A 181 -10.19 3.92 -17.61
N ALA A 182 -10.37 4.55 -18.79
CA ALA A 182 -10.00 3.97 -20.07
C ALA A 182 -8.48 3.83 -20.24
N LEU A 183 -7.70 4.76 -19.67
CA LEU A 183 -6.24 4.65 -19.64
C LEU A 183 -5.79 3.54 -18.71
N MET A 184 -6.43 3.39 -17.54
CA MET A 184 -6.15 2.30 -16.60
C MET A 184 -6.44 0.93 -17.22
N ASP A 185 -7.59 0.75 -17.89
CA ASP A 185 -7.91 -0.50 -18.59
C ASP A 185 -6.87 -0.82 -19.66
N SER A 186 -6.48 0.18 -20.46
CA SER A 186 -5.43 0.01 -21.49
C SER A 186 -4.05 -0.31 -20.89
N ALA A 187 -3.72 0.25 -19.74
CA ALA A 187 -2.46 -0.02 -19.04
C ALA A 187 -2.44 -1.42 -18.41
N VAL A 188 -3.58 -1.96 -17.99
CA VAL A 188 -3.70 -3.34 -17.56
C VAL A 188 -3.57 -4.27 -18.76
N PHE A 189 -4.45 -4.12 -19.74
CA PHE A 189 -4.46 -4.90 -20.99
C PHE A 189 -4.63 -3.97 -22.20
N PRO A 190 -3.73 -4.00 -23.16
CA PRO A 190 -2.55 -4.89 -23.30
C PRO A 190 -1.25 -4.36 -22.65
N GLY A 191 -1.31 -3.29 -21.86
CA GLY A 191 -0.12 -2.54 -21.43
C GLY A 191 0.85 -3.34 -20.55
N THR A 192 0.37 -4.04 -19.53
CA THR A 192 1.23 -4.75 -18.56
C THR A 192 1.02 -6.26 -18.54
N GLN A 193 -0.06 -6.76 -19.14
CA GLN A 193 -0.37 -8.19 -19.17
C GLN A 193 -1.20 -8.57 -20.40
N GLY A 194 -1.30 -9.87 -20.69
CA GLY A 194 -2.19 -10.47 -21.68
C GLY A 194 -3.57 -10.80 -21.11
N GLY A 195 -4.16 -11.92 -21.53
CA GLY A 195 -5.49 -12.33 -21.10
C GLY A 195 -5.60 -12.51 -19.58
N PRO A 196 -6.81 -12.34 -19.03
CA PRO A 196 -7.04 -12.45 -17.60
C PRO A 196 -6.98 -13.90 -17.10
N LEU A 197 -6.66 -14.07 -15.80
CA LEU A 197 -6.76 -15.35 -15.10
C LEU A 197 -8.19 -15.53 -14.56
N GLU A 198 -9.10 -16.04 -15.38
CA GLU A 198 -10.53 -16.06 -15.07
C GLU A 198 -10.86 -16.89 -13.82
N HIS A 199 -10.15 -17.98 -13.57
CA HIS A 199 -10.26 -18.77 -12.34
C HIS A 199 -9.91 -17.95 -11.08
N VAL A 200 -8.91 -17.07 -11.16
CA VAL A 200 -8.56 -16.15 -10.06
C VAL A 200 -9.63 -15.08 -9.90
N ILE A 201 -10.18 -14.56 -11.00
CA ILE A 201 -11.27 -13.56 -10.96
C ILE A 201 -12.53 -14.17 -10.33
N ALA A 202 -12.87 -15.40 -10.67
CA ALA A 202 -13.97 -16.13 -10.04
C ALA A 202 -13.73 -16.30 -8.52
N ALA A 203 -12.53 -16.69 -8.13
CA ALA A 203 -12.17 -16.81 -6.71
C ALA A 203 -12.17 -15.45 -5.98
N LYS A 204 -11.79 -14.35 -6.65
CA LYS A 204 -11.94 -12.98 -6.10
C LYS A 204 -13.42 -12.65 -5.85
N ALA A 205 -14.32 -13.03 -6.76
CA ALA A 205 -15.76 -12.77 -6.61
C ALA A 205 -16.32 -13.46 -5.35
N VAL A 206 -15.92 -14.71 -5.11
CA VAL A 206 -16.29 -15.45 -3.88
C VAL A 206 -15.74 -14.73 -2.64
N ALA A 207 -14.44 -14.43 -2.62
CA ALA A 207 -13.81 -13.75 -1.49
C ALA A 207 -14.43 -12.38 -1.18
N PHE A 208 -14.81 -11.61 -2.20
CA PHE A 208 -15.47 -10.31 -2.03
C PHE A 208 -16.91 -10.47 -1.54
N GLY A 209 -17.61 -11.56 -1.94
CA GLY A 209 -18.91 -11.93 -1.39
C GLY A 209 -18.81 -12.24 0.11
N GLU A 210 -17.83 -13.04 0.51
CA GLU A 210 -17.54 -13.32 1.93
C GLU A 210 -17.19 -12.05 2.71
N ALA A 211 -16.37 -11.18 2.11
CA ALA A 211 -15.95 -9.92 2.75
C ALA A 211 -17.10 -8.91 2.98
N LEU A 212 -18.25 -9.07 2.33
CA LEU A 212 -19.47 -8.29 2.57
C LEU A 212 -20.27 -8.77 3.78
N SER A 213 -20.01 -9.96 4.30
CA SER A 213 -20.78 -10.54 5.41
C SER A 213 -20.47 -9.89 6.76
N ASP A 214 -21.41 -9.99 7.69
CA ASP A 214 -21.21 -9.53 9.08
C ASP A 214 -20.18 -10.42 9.82
N GLU A 215 -20.10 -11.70 9.48
CA GLU A 215 -19.10 -12.62 10.01
C GLU A 215 -17.67 -12.14 9.67
N TYR A 216 -17.45 -11.66 8.45
CA TYR A 216 -16.16 -11.11 8.07
C TYR A 216 -15.85 -9.79 8.79
N PHE A 217 -16.86 -8.96 9.07
CA PHE A 217 -16.69 -7.77 9.90
C PHE A 217 -16.21 -8.11 11.30
N GLU A 218 -16.86 -9.07 11.97
CA GLU A 218 -16.45 -9.53 13.31
C GLU A 218 -15.05 -10.14 13.29
N TYR A 219 -14.70 -10.90 12.25
CA TYR A 219 -13.33 -11.37 12.04
C TYR A 219 -12.33 -10.22 12.00
N CYS A 220 -12.59 -9.17 11.21
CA CYS A 220 -11.72 -8.00 11.10
C CYS A 220 -11.56 -7.25 12.42
N LEU A 221 -12.64 -7.10 13.20
CA LEU A 221 -12.60 -6.54 14.55
C LEU A 221 -11.71 -7.38 15.47
N GLN A 222 -11.85 -8.69 15.41
CA GLN A 222 -11.05 -9.61 16.24
C GLN A 222 -9.55 -9.53 15.85
N VAL A 223 -9.24 -9.41 14.57
CA VAL A 223 -7.85 -9.21 14.09
C VAL A 223 -7.23 -7.97 14.73
N ILE A 224 -7.93 -6.83 14.72
CA ILE A 224 -7.45 -5.58 15.34
C ILE A 224 -7.27 -5.75 16.85
N ARG A 225 -8.25 -6.36 17.53
CA ARG A 225 -8.20 -6.61 18.99
C ARG A 225 -6.99 -7.47 19.35
N ASN A 226 -6.75 -8.54 18.59
CA ASN A 226 -5.61 -9.43 18.78
C ASN A 226 -4.28 -8.70 18.59
N ALA A 227 -4.16 -7.92 17.51
CA ALA A 227 -2.96 -7.15 17.23
C ALA A 227 -2.64 -6.13 18.34
N LYS A 228 -3.64 -5.38 18.79
CA LYS A 228 -3.50 -4.43 19.91
C LYS A 228 -3.11 -5.13 21.21
N THR A 229 -3.76 -6.24 21.54
CA THR A 229 -3.45 -7.03 22.75
C THR A 229 -2.02 -7.54 22.72
N MET A 230 -1.58 -8.07 21.58
CA MET A 230 -0.24 -8.59 21.41
C MET A 230 0.81 -7.46 21.48
N ALA A 231 0.59 -6.32 20.80
CA ALA A 231 1.47 -5.16 20.87
C ALA A 231 1.64 -4.65 22.31
N ASN A 232 0.54 -4.52 23.04
CA ASN A 232 0.56 -4.11 24.46
C ASN A 232 1.30 -5.11 25.35
N ALA A 233 1.17 -6.41 25.09
CA ALA A 233 1.90 -7.45 25.82
C ALA A 233 3.41 -7.37 25.57
N PHE A 234 3.84 -7.08 24.34
CA PHE A 234 5.24 -6.86 24.02
C PHE A 234 5.80 -5.62 24.72
N VAL A 235 5.07 -4.49 24.69
CA VAL A 235 5.47 -3.28 25.42
C VAL A 235 5.62 -3.55 26.91
N LYS A 236 4.64 -4.23 27.55
CA LYS A 236 4.70 -4.61 28.97
C LYS A 236 5.89 -5.51 29.31
N LYS A 237 6.35 -6.32 28.36
CA LYS A 237 7.54 -7.18 28.49
C LYS A 237 8.86 -6.46 28.17
N GLY A 238 8.83 -5.13 27.93
CA GLY A 238 10.01 -4.33 27.66
C GLY A 238 10.57 -4.50 26.26
N TYR A 239 9.75 -4.89 25.28
CA TYR A 239 10.09 -4.82 23.87
C TYR A 239 9.71 -3.45 23.30
N LYS A 240 10.52 -2.94 22.38
CA LYS A 240 10.19 -1.71 21.65
C LYS A 240 9.30 -2.07 20.44
N VAL A 241 8.03 -1.70 20.52
CA VAL A 241 7.11 -1.75 19.38
C VAL A 241 7.20 -0.41 18.66
N ILE A 242 7.57 -0.42 17.37
CA ILE A 242 7.67 0.81 16.55
C ILE A 242 6.32 1.51 16.54
N SER A 243 6.31 2.83 16.61
CA SER A 243 5.14 3.69 16.81
C SER A 243 4.36 3.48 18.13
N GLY A 244 4.90 2.68 19.07
CA GLY A 244 4.28 2.45 20.38
C GLY A 244 3.05 1.55 20.36
N GLY A 245 2.67 0.96 19.21
CA GLY A 245 1.48 0.11 19.10
C GLY A 245 1.03 -0.13 17.67
N THR A 246 -0.28 -0.44 17.51
CA THR A 246 -0.88 -0.69 16.19
C THR A 246 -2.33 -0.25 16.14
N ASP A 247 -2.75 0.23 14.97
CA ASP A 247 -4.15 0.52 14.63
C ASP A 247 -4.75 -0.56 13.72
N ASN A 248 -3.90 -1.40 13.12
CA ASN A 248 -4.27 -2.40 12.11
C ASN A 248 -3.95 -3.85 12.55
N HIS A 249 -3.64 -4.73 11.60
CA HIS A 249 -3.40 -6.18 11.80
C HIS A 249 -1.95 -6.54 12.11
N LEU A 250 -1.01 -5.61 12.03
CA LEU A 250 0.43 -5.89 12.16
C LEU A 250 1.08 -5.00 13.23
N MET A 251 2.25 -5.41 13.69
CA MET A 251 3.16 -4.59 14.49
C MET A 251 4.59 -4.87 14.06
N LEU A 252 5.46 -3.88 14.22
CA LEU A 252 6.88 -4.00 13.97
C LEU A 252 7.63 -3.92 15.31
N ILE A 253 8.42 -4.95 15.63
CA ILE A 253 9.13 -5.08 16.90
C ILE A 253 10.63 -4.84 16.66
N ASP A 254 11.19 -3.85 17.36
CA ASP A 254 12.62 -3.55 17.35
C ASP A 254 13.34 -4.45 18.36
N LEU A 255 14.17 -5.35 17.87
CA LEU A 255 14.92 -6.31 18.67
C LEU A 255 16.35 -5.84 19.02
N ARG A 256 16.79 -4.68 18.54
CA ARG A 256 18.14 -4.17 18.77
C ARG A 256 18.45 -4.01 20.27
N SER A 257 17.49 -3.58 21.08
CA SER A 257 17.62 -3.47 22.53
C SER A 257 17.77 -4.82 23.28
N LYS A 258 17.49 -5.92 22.59
CA LYS A 258 17.63 -7.29 23.12
C LYS A 258 18.89 -7.99 22.59
N ASN A 259 19.70 -7.33 21.77
CA ASN A 259 20.87 -7.89 21.12
C ASN A 259 20.53 -9.17 20.28
N ILE A 260 19.36 -9.19 19.65
CA ILE A 260 18.88 -10.28 18.82
C ILE A 260 18.63 -9.73 17.43
N THR A 261 19.15 -10.41 16.39
CA THR A 261 18.83 -10.06 15.00
C THR A 261 17.46 -10.59 14.59
N GLY A 262 16.84 -9.94 13.61
CA GLY A 262 15.58 -10.43 13.03
C GLY A 262 15.70 -11.85 12.50
N LYS A 263 16.84 -12.21 11.89
CA LYS A 263 17.12 -13.58 11.43
C LYS A 263 17.14 -14.60 12.56
N GLN A 264 17.77 -14.27 13.69
CA GLN A 264 17.80 -15.15 14.87
C GLN A 264 16.39 -15.34 15.44
N ALA A 265 15.62 -14.24 15.55
CA ALA A 265 14.24 -14.28 16.04
C ALA A 265 13.33 -15.10 15.11
N GLU A 266 13.40 -14.85 13.79
CA GLU A 266 12.64 -15.62 12.79
C GLU A 266 12.92 -17.11 12.90
N ASN A 267 14.21 -17.51 12.91
CA ASN A 267 14.59 -18.92 13.05
C ASN A 267 14.13 -19.57 14.36
N ALA A 268 14.15 -18.83 15.46
CA ALA A 268 13.69 -19.34 16.74
C ALA A 268 12.17 -19.51 16.77
N LEU A 269 11.42 -18.54 16.23
CA LEU A 269 9.96 -18.57 16.18
C LEU A 269 9.44 -19.64 15.23
N VAL A 270 10.07 -19.85 14.07
CA VAL A 270 9.73 -20.95 13.15
C VAL A 270 9.84 -22.31 13.83
N ARG A 271 10.83 -22.53 14.72
CA ARG A 271 10.94 -23.78 15.50
C ARG A 271 9.81 -23.97 16.55
N ALA A 272 9.10 -22.90 16.85
CA ALA A 272 7.90 -22.92 17.71
C ALA A 272 6.60 -22.81 16.90
N ASP A 273 6.65 -23.08 15.60
CA ASP A 273 5.52 -22.98 14.66
C ASP A 273 4.88 -21.57 14.59
N ILE A 274 5.69 -20.54 14.84
CA ILE A 274 5.27 -19.14 14.73
C ILE A 274 5.94 -18.51 13.50
N THR A 275 5.15 -18.26 12.46
CA THR A 275 5.62 -17.60 11.24
C THR A 275 5.63 -16.09 11.41
N VAL A 276 6.77 -15.47 11.15
CA VAL A 276 6.95 -14.01 11.14
C VAL A 276 7.71 -13.55 9.92
N ASN A 277 7.67 -12.26 9.64
CA ASN A 277 8.55 -11.64 8.64
C ASN A 277 9.72 -10.96 9.34
N LYS A 278 10.92 -11.18 8.81
CA LYS A 278 12.09 -10.38 9.10
C LYS A 278 12.02 -9.11 8.26
N ASN A 279 11.93 -7.97 8.92
CA ASN A 279 11.79 -6.66 8.29
C ASN A 279 12.88 -5.71 8.76
N MET A 280 13.25 -4.73 7.93
CA MET A 280 14.04 -3.59 8.39
C MET A 280 13.25 -2.82 9.45
N VAL A 281 13.95 -2.34 10.45
CA VAL A 281 13.41 -1.39 11.44
C VAL A 281 13.81 0.01 10.99
N PRO A 282 12.94 1.03 11.04
CA PRO A 282 13.34 2.39 10.69
C PRO A 282 14.62 2.83 11.41
N PHE A 283 15.51 3.50 10.66
CA PHE A 283 16.81 3.97 11.14
C PHE A 283 17.78 2.87 11.58
N ASP A 284 17.55 1.63 11.14
CA ASP A 284 18.54 0.57 11.30
C ASP A 284 19.64 0.69 10.24
N THR A 285 20.89 0.56 10.66
CA THR A 285 22.07 0.60 9.80
C THR A 285 22.52 -0.78 9.33
N GLN A 286 21.90 -1.84 9.85
CA GLN A 286 22.24 -3.22 9.49
C GLN A 286 21.61 -3.62 8.16
N SER A 287 22.20 -4.65 7.54
CA SER A 287 21.68 -5.22 6.31
C SER A 287 20.28 -5.82 6.53
N PRO A 288 19.34 -5.65 5.57
CA PRO A 288 18.00 -6.25 5.65
C PRO A 288 18.01 -7.79 5.66
N PHE A 289 19.14 -8.42 5.36
CA PHE A 289 19.31 -9.87 5.50
C PHE A 289 19.62 -10.32 6.93
N VAL A 290 19.95 -9.38 7.81
CA VAL A 290 20.32 -9.63 9.21
C VAL A 290 19.24 -9.18 10.18
N THR A 291 18.64 -8.02 9.96
CA THR A 291 17.61 -7.44 10.82
C THR A 291 16.23 -7.62 10.28
#